data_79475544979bda554d2d4037c4c3200e
#
_entry.id   79475544979bda554d2d4037c4c3200e
#
_cell.length_a   1.000
_cell.length_b   1.000
_cell.length_c   1.000
_cell.angle_alpha   90.00
_cell.angle_beta   90.00
_cell.angle_gamma   90.00
#
_symmetry.space_group_name_H-M   'P 1'
#
loop_
_entity.id
_entity.type
_entity.pdbx_description
1 polymer ?
#
loop_
_entity_poly.entity_id
_entity_poly.type
_entity_poly.pdbx_seq_one_letter_code
_entity_poly.pdbx_strand_id
1 'polypeptide(L)'
;MHRTGWFAGIVVILILSGCAGLVRKQAVPDELTASAVVPGFADVRYRVGIDDEALLEEALDSFRRETAYLEATGYSGALPPVNFLAVSGGGDQGAFGAGLLNGWSAAGDRPEFKLVTGVSTGALIAPFAFLGPEYDDRLKKFYTTLSPSDIVKKRSIFAALVEDALGDNTPLQKLIEKAVDQAVLDDIAHEYEKGCC
;
A
#
# COMPACT_ATOMS: atom_id res chain seq x y z
N MET A 1 40.26 30.66 32.99
CA MET A 1 39.90 30.01 31.70
C MET A 1 39.28 28.60 31.83
N HIS A 2 38.59 28.20 32.94
CA HIS A 2 38.04 26.85 33.12
C HIS A 2 36.52 26.72 33.12
N ARG A 3 35.77 27.83 32.95
CA ARG A 3 34.29 27.77 33.02
C ARG A 3 33.61 27.42 31.68
N THR A 4 34.26 27.66 30.54
CA THR A 4 33.70 27.40 29.21
C THR A 4 33.71 25.89 28.84
N GLY A 5 34.66 25.11 29.37
CA GLY A 5 34.72 23.65 29.11
C GLY A 5 33.58 22.83 29.76
N TRP A 6 33.11 23.27 30.92
CA TRP A 6 32.00 22.59 31.62
C TRP A 6 30.66 22.80 30.95
N PHE A 7 30.40 24.01 30.39
CA PHE A 7 29.19 24.28 29.63
C PHE A 7 29.12 23.48 28.33
N ALA A 8 30.25 23.36 27.63
CA ALA A 8 30.34 22.54 26.41
C ALA A 8 30.08 21.04 26.71
N GLY A 9 30.64 20.50 27.81
CA GLY A 9 30.42 19.15 28.26
C GLY A 9 28.95 18.83 28.61
N ILE A 10 28.27 19.74 29.31
CA ILE A 10 26.87 19.61 29.69
C ILE A 10 25.97 19.63 28.44
N VAL A 11 26.24 20.53 27.48
CA VAL A 11 25.47 20.59 26.23
C VAL A 11 25.63 19.33 25.40
N VAL A 12 26.84 18.74 25.31
CA VAL A 12 27.08 17.49 24.60
C VAL A 12 26.35 16.32 25.29
N ILE A 13 26.33 16.26 26.62
CA ILE A 13 25.62 15.22 27.37
C ILE A 13 24.10 15.36 27.16
N LEU A 14 23.56 16.56 27.12
CA LEU A 14 22.14 16.81 26.84
C LEU A 14 21.74 16.45 25.41
N ILE A 15 22.63 16.63 24.44
CA ILE A 15 22.39 16.23 23.04
C ILE A 15 22.45 14.69 22.90
N LEU A 16 23.34 14.03 23.62
CA LEU A 16 23.46 12.57 23.58
C LEU A 16 22.34 11.84 24.34
N SER A 17 21.75 12.46 25.36
CA SER A 17 20.59 11.89 26.07
C SER A 17 19.26 12.04 25.31
N GLY A 18 19.21 12.85 24.27
CA GLY A 18 18.03 13.03 23.41
C GLY A 18 17.66 11.79 22.58
N CYS A 19 18.52 10.76 22.54
CA CYS A 19 18.24 9.48 21.91
C CYS A 19 17.64 8.44 22.86
N ALA A 20 17.35 8.75 24.12
CA ALA A 20 16.55 7.89 24.99
C ALA A 20 15.12 7.87 24.42
N GLY A 21 14.85 6.87 23.59
CA GLY A 21 13.66 6.74 22.79
C GLY A 21 12.40 6.99 23.63
N LEU A 22 11.62 7.96 23.22
CA LEU A 22 10.22 8.01 23.57
C LEU A 22 9.65 6.64 23.15
N VAL A 23 9.38 5.80 24.15
CA VAL A 23 8.73 4.50 23.92
C VAL A 23 7.41 4.84 23.25
N ARG A 24 7.33 4.65 21.93
CA ARG A 24 6.08 4.78 21.21
C ARG A 24 5.11 3.79 21.81
N LYS A 25 4.04 4.29 22.40
CA LYS A 25 2.92 3.45 22.76
C LYS A 25 2.37 2.84 21.48
N GLN A 26 1.93 1.58 21.57
CA GLN A 26 1.21 0.96 20.46
C GLN A 26 -0.02 1.81 20.13
N ALA A 27 -0.28 2.04 18.83
CA ALA A 27 -1.42 2.83 18.38
C ALA A 27 -2.75 2.20 18.83
N VAL A 28 -2.80 0.87 18.87
CA VAL A 28 -3.91 0.09 19.41
C VAL A 28 -3.33 -0.89 20.45
N PRO A 29 -3.82 -0.93 21.70
CA PRO A 29 -3.46 -1.96 22.66
C PRO A 29 -3.73 -3.37 22.11
N ASP A 30 -2.88 -4.35 22.45
CA ASP A 30 -2.97 -5.70 21.89
C ASP A 30 -4.36 -6.34 22.11
N GLU A 31 -4.95 -6.10 23.28
CA GLU A 31 -6.29 -6.58 23.64
C GLU A 31 -7.42 -5.96 22.82
N LEU A 32 -7.19 -4.80 22.21
CA LEU A 32 -8.17 -4.09 21.36
C LEU A 32 -7.93 -4.27 19.85
N THR A 33 -6.85 -4.95 19.46
CA THR A 33 -6.49 -5.15 18.05
C THR A 33 -7.61 -5.86 17.28
N ALA A 34 -8.26 -6.83 17.90
CA ALA A 34 -9.40 -7.55 17.30
C ALA A 34 -10.64 -6.66 17.10
N SER A 35 -10.76 -5.57 17.86
CA SER A 35 -11.88 -4.62 17.77
C SER A 35 -11.60 -3.48 16.76
N ALA A 36 -10.39 -3.43 16.17
CA ALA A 36 -10.03 -2.43 15.19
C ALA A 36 -10.66 -2.78 13.83
N VAL A 37 -11.77 -2.15 13.51
CA VAL A 37 -12.52 -2.36 12.26
C VAL A 37 -12.46 -1.11 11.39
N VAL A 38 -12.64 -1.28 10.08
CA VAL A 38 -12.86 -0.16 9.17
C VAL A 38 -14.34 0.23 9.25
N PRO A 39 -14.69 1.47 9.66
CA PRO A 39 -16.09 1.87 9.74
C PRO A 39 -16.84 1.66 8.41
N GLY A 40 -17.96 0.95 8.47
CA GLY A 40 -18.78 0.64 7.30
C GLY A 40 -18.34 -0.57 6.49
N PHE A 41 -17.22 -1.21 6.84
CA PHE A 41 -16.72 -2.39 6.16
C PHE A 41 -16.39 -3.48 7.19
N ALA A 42 -17.10 -4.59 7.13
CA ALA A 42 -16.77 -5.80 7.87
C ALA A 42 -15.77 -6.65 7.05
N ASP A 43 -14.96 -7.43 7.72
CA ASP A 43 -14.18 -8.52 7.15
C ASP A 43 -13.25 -8.15 5.96
N VAL A 44 -12.71 -6.91 5.98
CA VAL A 44 -11.77 -6.43 4.94
C VAL A 44 -10.30 -6.50 5.37
N ARG A 45 -10.03 -7.12 6.52
CA ARG A 45 -8.68 -7.26 7.08
C ARG A 45 -8.44 -8.65 7.60
N TYR A 46 -7.43 -9.27 7.08
CA TYR A 46 -6.98 -10.60 7.51
C TYR A 46 -5.56 -10.48 8.08
N ARG A 47 -5.37 -10.97 9.30
CA ARG A 47 -4.06 -11.03 9.96
C ARG A 47 -3.55 -12.46 9.85
N VAL A 48 -2.52 -12.64 9.03
CA VAL A 48 -1.89 -13.95 8.84
C VAL A 48 -1.45 -14.54 10.20
N GLY A 49 -1.79 -15.79 10.44
CA GLY A 49 -1.55 -16.48 11.70
C GLY A 49 -2.61 -16.21 12.80
N ILE A 50 -3.61 -15.36 12.53
CA ILE A 50 -4.72 -15.07 13.46
C ILE A 50 -6.06 -15.31 12.79
N ASP A 51 -6.27 -14.76 11.60
CA ASP A 51 -7.53 -14.81 10.86
C ASP A 51 -7.44 -15.82 9.70
N ASP A 52 -6.61 -16.86 9.82
CA ASP A 52 -6.31 -17.81 8.74
C ASP A 52 -7.54 -18.58 8.26
N GLU A 53 -8.50 -18.89 9.15
CA GLU A 53 -9.75 -19.54 8.80
C GLU A 53 -10.62 -18.63 7.90
N ALA A 54 -10.79 -17.37 8.28
CA ALA A 54 -11.54 -16.39 7.50
C ALA A 54 -10.85 -16.09 6.14
N LEU A 55 -9.52 -16.06 6.12
CA LEU A 55 -8.76 -15.91 4.88
C LEU A 55 -8.95 -17.11 3.95
N LEU A 56 -9.01 -18.34 4.51
CA LEU A 56 -9.27 -19.53 3.74
C LEU A 56 -10.71 -19.54 3.18
N GLU A 57 -11.69 -19.11 3.97
CA GLU A 57 -13.08 -18.98 3.51
C GLU A 57 -13.16 -18.00 2.34
N GLU A 58 -12.52 -16.82 2.43
CA GLU A 58 -12.46 -15.84 1.32
C GLU A 58 -11.81 -16.44 0.07
N ALA A 59 -10.73 -17.21 0.22
CA ALA A 59 -10.09 -17.88 -0.92
C ALA A 59 -11.02 -18.91 -1.58
N LEU A 60 -11.80 -19.65 -0.79
CA LEU A 60 -12.80 -20.59 -1.31
C LEU A 60 -13.96 -19.87 -1.99
N ASP A 61 -14.39 -18.74 -1.47
CA ASP A 61 -15.44 -17.92 -2.07
C ASP A 61 -14.97 -17.27 -3.38
N SER A 62 -13.73 -16.80 -3.43
CA SER A 62 -13.08 -16.36 -4.67
C SER A 62 -13.11 -17.46 -5.74
N PHE A 63 -12.72 -18.67 -5.38
CA PHE A 63 -12.77 -19.82 -6.29
C PHE A 63 -14.19 -20.16 -6.77
N ARG A 64 -15.19 -20.04 -5.89
CA ARG A 64 -16.60 -20.26 -6.25
C ARG A 64 -17.10 -19.19 -7.22
N ARG A 65 -16.76 -17.90 -6.98
CA ARG A 65 -17.09 -16.78 -7.89
C ARG A 65 -16.47 -16.99 -9.26
N GLU A 66 -15.18 -17.38 -9.32
CA GLU A 66 -14.50 -17.65 -10.59
C GLU A 66 -15.16 -18.78 -11.37
N THR A 67 -15.46 -19.90 -10.70
CA THR A 67 -16.11 -21.04 -11.34
C THR A 67 -17.46 -20.65 -11.91
N ALA A 68 -18.27 -19.92 -11.13
CA ALA A 68 -19.58 -19.44 -11.57
C ALA A 68 -19.48 -18.47 -12.75
N TYR A 69 -18.49 -17.55 -12.72
CA TYR A 69 -18.25 -16.62 -13.82
C TYR A 69 -17.82 -17.35 -15.10
N LEU A 70 -16.92 -18.30 -15.01
CA LEU A 70 -16.46 -19.09 -16.14
C LEU A 70 -17.61 -19.92 -16.76
N GLU A 71 -18.42 -20.56 -15.93
CA GLU A 71 -19.62 -21.31 -16.38
C GLU A 71 -20.62 -20.37 -17.10
N ALA A 72 -20.89 -19.20 -16.52
CA ALA A 72 -21.83 -18.22 -17.09
C ALA A 72 -21.35 -17.65 -18.43
N THR A 73 -20.04 -17.59 -18.65
CA THR A 73 -19.44 -17.13 -19.93
C THR A 73 -19.27 -18.26 -20.95
N GLY A 74 -19.69 -19.49 -20.61
CA GLY A 74 -19.60 -20.66 -21.49
C GLY A 74 -18.18 -21.23 -21.61
N TYR A 75 -17.29 -20.86 -20.68
CA TYR A 75 -15.94 -21.44 -20.63
C TYR A 75 -16.01 -22.94 -20.34
N SER A 76 -15.32 -23.72 -21.16
CA SER A 76 -15.20 -25.17 -20.98
C SER A 76 -13.74 -25.56 -21.14
N GLY A 77 -13.09 -25.93 -20.07
CA GLY A 77 -11.66 -26.29 -20.09
C GLY A 77 -11.08 -26.42 -18.71
N ALA A 78 -9.75 -26.55 -18.64
CA ALA A 78 -9.04 -26.48 -17.39
C ALA A 78 -9.08 -25.04 -16.87
N LEU A 79 -9.15 -24.88 -15.55
CA LEU A 79 -9.12 -23.55 -14.94
C LEU A 79 -7.89 -22.75 -15.41
N PRO A 80 -8.03 -21.43 -15.61
CA PRO A 80 -6.91 -20.57 -15.98
C PRO A 80 -5.76 -20.66 -14.96
N PRO A 81 -4.51 -20.42 -15.39
CA PRO A 81 -3.39 -20.33 -14.47
C PRO A 81 -3.61 -19.23 -13.41
N VAL A 82 -3.26 -19.53 -12.18
CA VAL A 82 -3.33 -18.55 -11.07
C VAL A 82 -1.98 -17.86 -10.93
N ASN A 83 -1.96 -16.56 -11.16
CA ASN A 83 -0.77 -15.74 -11.02
C ASN A 83 -0.94 -14.79 -9.84
N PHE A 84 0.06 -14.76 -8.96
CA PHE A 84 0.12 -13.84 -7.82
C PHE A 84 1.27 -12.86 -8.01
N LEU A 85 1.03 -11.59 -7.70
CA LEU A 85 2.05 -10.56 -7.74
C LEU A 85 2.23 -9.95 -6.35
N ALA A 86 3.47 -9.92 -5.86
CA ALA A 86 3.85 -9.21 -4.66
C ALA A 86 4.81 -8.06 -5.00
N VAL A 87 4.42 -6.82 -4.67
CA VAL A 87 5.18 -5.63 -5.00
C VAL A 87 5.80 -5.03 -3.74
N SER A 88 7.13 -4.97 -3.71
CA SER A 88 7.88 -4.40 -2.58
C SER A 88 7.70 -2.89 -2.48
N GLY A 89 7.88 -2.37 -1.27
CA GLY A 89 8.07 -0.94 -1.03
C GLY A 89 9.44 -0.45 -1.53
N GLY A 90 9.65 0.86 -1.48
CA GLY A 90 10.92 1.46 -1.86
C GLY A 90 10.85 2.96 -2.20
N GLY A 91 9.80 3.65 -1.76
CA GLY A 91 9.64 5.09 -2.03
C GLY A 91 9.61 5.40 -3.53
N ASP A 92 10.50 6.25 -3.99
CA ASP A 92 10.66 6.64 -5.39
C ASP A 92 11.11 5.49 -6.32
N GLN A 93 11.72 4.44 -5.77
CA GLN A 93 12.06 3.23 -6.53
C GLN A 93 10.82 2.47 -7.04
N GLY A 94 9.62 2.78 -6.56
CA GLY A 94 8.36 2.30 -7.14
C GLY A 94 8.22 2.62 -8.63
N ALA A 95 8.88 3.67 -9.11
CA ALA A 95 8.95 3.98 -10.54
C ALA A 95 9.54 2.83 -11.37
N PHE A 96 10.48 2.04 -10.81
CA PHE A 96 10.99 0.84 -11.46
C PHE A 96 9.90 -0.23 -11.61
N GLY A 97 9.13 -0.50 -10.55
CA GLY A 97 8.02 -1.45 -10.60
C GLY A 97 6.94 -1.06 -11.59
N ALA A 98 6.57 0.23 -11.61
CA ALA A 98 5.63 0.77 -12.59
C ALA A 98 6.17 0.63 -14.03
N GLY A 99 7.44 0.95 -14.25
CA GLY A 99 8.11 0.81 -15.53
C GLY A 99 8.20 -0.65 -16.00
N LEU A 100 8.48 -1.57 -15.08
CA LEU A 100 8.53 -3.01 -15.38
C LEU A 100 7.16 -3.53 -15.85
N LEU A 101 6.07 -3.18 -15.16
CA LEU A 101 4.71 -3.57 -15.54
C LEU A 101 4.33 -3.03 -16.91
N ASN A 102 4.59 -1.74 -17.18
CA ASN A 102 4.36 -1.14 -18.49
C ASN A 102 5.18 -1.82 -19.60
N GLY A 103 6.47 -2.13 -19.31
CA GLY A 103 7.33 -2.86 -20.25
C GLY A 103 6.84 -4.27 -20.51
N TRP A 104 6.34 -4.95 -19.49
CA TRP A 104 5.79 -6.30 -19.59
C TRP A 104 4.52 -6.33 -20.43
N SER A 105 3.62 -5.37 -20.23
CA SER A 105 2.44 -5.21 -21.09
C SER A 105 2.81 -4.92 -22.54
N ALA A 106 3.82 -4.05 -22.76
CA ALA A 106 4.30 -3.76 -24.11
C ALA A 106 4.95 -4.98 -24.79
N ALA A 107 5.51 -5.91 -24.02
CA ALA A 107 6.00 -7.20 -24.54
C ALA A 107 4.86 -8.15 -24.93
N GLY A 108 3.65 -7.94 -24.42
CA GLY A 108 2.46 -8.71 -24.78
C GLY A 108 2.29 -10.03 -24.04
N ASP A 109 3.10 -10.29 -23.02
CA ASP A 109 3.10 -11.54 -22.26
C ASP A 109 2.86 -11.35 -20.73
N ARG A 110 2.42 -10.14 -20.33
CA ARG A 110 2.00 -9.88 -18.95
C ARG A 110 0.75 -10.71 -18.64
N PRO A 111 0.79 -11.59 -17.62
CA PRO A 111 -0.38 -12.36 -17.23
C PRO A 111 -1.39 -11.50 -16.47
N GLU A 112 -2.62 -11.94 -16.42
CA GLU A 112 -3.61 -11.48 -15.46
C GLU A 112 -3.23 -12.00 -14.07
N PHE A 113 -3.39 -11.15 -13.05
CA PHE A 113 -3.08 -11.49 -11.67
C PHE A 113 -4.38 -11.72 -10.88
N LYS A 114 -4.47 -12.88 -10.27
CA LYS A 114 -5.58 -13.22 -9.36
C LYS A 114 -5.50 -12.48 -8.03
N LEU A 115 -4.30 -12.26 -7.54
CA LEU A 115 -4.03 -11.56 -6.30
C LEU A 115 -2.83 -10.66 -6.49
N VAL A 116 -2.98 -9.41 -6.08
CA VAL A 116 -1.86 -8.47 -6.04
C VAL A 116 -1.72 -7.92 -4.62
N THR A 117 -0.54 -8.06 -4.06
CA THR A 117 -0.19 -7.48 -2.76
C THR A 117 0.90 -6.44 -2.92
N GLY A 118 0.87 -5.41 -2.10
CA GLY A 118 1.87 -4.35 -2.14
C GLY A 118 2.13 -3.72 -0.78
N VAL A 119 3.37 -3.29 -0.56
CA VAL A 119 3.78 -2.57 0.64
C VAL A 119 4.25 -1.17 0.26
N SER A 120 3.80 -0.12 0.98
CA SER A 120 4.20 1.28 0.75
C SER A 120 3.93 1.70 -0.72
N THR A 121 4.96 2.08 -1.48
CA THR A 121 4.82 2.40 -2.91
C THR A 121 4.30 1.22 -3.74
N GLY A 122 4.57 -0.03 -3.33
CA GLY A 122 3.98 -1.22 -3.93
C GLY A 122 2.46 -1.27 -3.78
N ALA A 123 1.91 -0.77 -2.67
CA ALA A 123 0.47 -0.66 -2.48
C ALA A 123 -0.18 0.39 -3.41
N LEU A 124 0.60 1.41 -3.85
CA LEU A 124 0.13 2.38 -4.85
C LEU A 124 0.13 1.79 -6.27
N ILE A 125 0.99 0.80 -6.53
CA ILE A 125 1.05 0.08 -7.81
C ILE A 125 -0.02 -0.99 -7.91
N ALA A 126 -0.33 -1.65 -6.77
CA ALA A 126 -1.17 -2.84 -6.72
C ALA A 126 -2.53 -2.70 -7.43
N PRO A 127 -3.33 -1.64 -7.25
CA PRO A 127 -4.61 -1.48 -7.94
C PRO A 127 -4.48 -1.53 -9.46
N PHE A 128 -3.47 -0.85 -10.01
CA PHE A 128 -3.24 -0.78 -11.45
C PHE A 128 -2.64 -2.07 -12.01
N ALA A 129 -1.80 -2.73 -11.21
CA ALA A 129 -1.28 -4.05 -11.57
C ALA A 129 -2.39 -5.10 -11.62
N PHE A 130 -3.35 -5.03 -10.71
CA PHE A 130 -4.50 -5.91 -10.61
C PHE A 130 -5.46 -5.72 -11.78
N LEU A 131 -5.78 -4.47 -12.14
CA LEU A 131 -6.68 -4.14 -13.24
C LEU A 131 -6.08 -4.38 -14.64
N GLY A 132 -4.75 -4.54 -14.74
CA GLY A 132 -4.12 -4.95 -15.99
C GLY A 132 -3.64 -3.81 -16.90
N PRO A 133 -3.31 -4.14 -18.17
CA PRO A 133 -2.66 -3.22 -19.11
C PRO A 133 -3.43 -1.95 -19.43
N GLU A 134 -4.74 -1.96 -19.32
CA GLU A 134 -5.59 -0.80 -19.60
C GLU A 134 -5.30 0.38 -18.66
N TYR A 135 -4.71 0.09 -17.50
CA TYR A 135 -4.34 1.07 -16.48
C TYR A 135 -2.87 1.49 -16.52
N ASP A 136 -2.08 0.99 -17.47
CA ASP A 136 -0.64 1.26 -17.55
C ASP A 136 -0.32 2.73 -17.78
N ASP A 137 -1.09 3.44 -18.61
CA ASP A 137 -0.90 4.86 -18.82
C ASP A 137 -1.19 5.68 -17.55
N ARG A 138 -2.18 5.27 -16.75
CA ARG A 138 -2.50 5.90 -15.46
C ARG A 138 -1.37 5.65 -14.46
N LEU A 139 -0.87 4.42 -14.38
CA LEU A 139 0.27 4.05 -13.55
C LEU A 139 1.54 4.80 -13.96
N LYS A 140 1.86 4.85 -15.24
CA LYS A 140 2.99 5.60 -15.78
C LYS A 140 2.89 7.08 -15.44
N LYS A 141 1.73 7.69 -15.66
CA LYS A 141 1.49 9.10 -15.34
C LYS A 141 1.70 9.37 -13.86
N PHE A 142 1.20 8.50 -12.98
CA PHE A 142 1.38 8.63 -11.53
C PHE A 142 2.87 8.75 -11.16
N TYR A 143 3.74 7.93 -11.73
CA TYR A 143 5.17 7.92 -11.39
C TYR A 143 6.04 8.88 -12.20
N THR A 144 5.58 9.41 -13.33
CA THR A 144 6.38 10.31 -14.18
C THR A 144 6.04 11.79 -14.01
N THR A 145 4.88 12.12 -13.41
CA THR A 145 4.46 13.52 -13.28
C THR A 145 4.61 14.06 -11.85
N LEU A 146 4.98 13.22 -10.89
CA LEU A 146 5.12 13.62 -9.50
C LEU A 146 6.54 14.05 -9.15
N SER A 147 6.65 15.16 -8.44
CA SER A 147 7.88 15.57 -7.77
C SER A 147 7.84 15.20 -6.28
N PRO A 148 8.99 15.09 -5.58
CA PRO A 148 9.01 14.83 -4.14
C PRO A 148 8.18 15.83 -3.32
N SER A 149 8.04 17.07 -3.78
CA SER A 149 7.23 18.11 -3.13
C SER A 149 5.72 17.88 -3.26
N ASP A 150 5.30 17.10 -4.26
CA ASP A 150 3.90 16.73 -4.46
C ASP A 150 3.48 15.57 -3.54
N ILE A 151 4.44 14.87 -2.96
CA ILE A 151 4.22 13.72 -2.08
C ILE A 151 4.21 14.12 -0.62
N VAL A 152 5.22 14.86 -0.18
CA VAL A 152 5.39 15.26 1.23
C VAL A 152 5.82 16.72 1.33
N LYS A 153 5.11 17.52 2.12
CA LYS A 153 5.57 18.85 2.52
C LYS A 153 6.42 18.73 3.77
N LYS A 154 7.65 19.25 3.71
CA LYS A 154 8.51 19.35 4.89
C LYS A 154 7.91 20.36 5.86
N ARG A 155 7.73 19.96 7.10
CA ARG A 155 7.35 20.85 8.20
C ARG A 155 8.58 21.57 8.76
N SER A 156 8.38 22.71 9.42
CA SER A 156 9.47 23.43 10.07
C SER A 156 10.03 22.62 11.24
N ILE A 157 11.31 22.83 11.56
CA ILE A 157 11.98 22.14 12.68
C ILE A 157 11.27 22.41 14.02
N PHE A 158 10.60 23.58 14.15
CA PHE A 158 9.80 23.91 15.34
C PHE A 158 8.52 23.08 15.43
N ALA A 159 7.92 22.68 14.33
CA ALA A 159 6.77 21.77 14.33
C ALA A 159 7.15 20.37 14.85
N ALA A 160 8.39 19.94 14.62
CA ALA A 160 8.91 18.65 15.11
C ALA A 160 8.98 18.56 16.65
N LEU A 161 8.97 19.69 17.36
CA LEU A 161 8.97 19.74 18.82
C LEU A 161 7.58 19.60 19.43
N VAL A 162 6.52 19.80 18.65
CA VAL A 162 5.13 19.87 19.13
C VAL A 162 4.23 18.84 18.44
N GLU A 163 4.62 18.34 17.27
CA GLU A 163 3.82 17.43 16.46
C GLU A 163 4.53 16.08 16.30
N ASP A 164 3.75 15.01 16.22
CA ASP A 164 4.24 13.61 16.13
C ASP A 164 4.86 13.25 14.77
N ALA A 165 4.83 14.15 13.78
CA ALA A 165 5.31 13.88 12.43
C ALA A 165 6.11 15.05 11.84
N LEU A 166 7.26 14.72 11.20
CA LEU A 166 8.14 15.65 10.50
C LEU A 166 7.63 16.07 9.12
N GLY A 167 6.63 15.39 8.58
CA GLY A 167 6.07 15.62 7.26
C GLY A 167 4.55 15.67 7.25
N ASP A 168 4.01 16.45 6.32
CA ASP A 168 2.58 16.49 6.02
C ASP A 168 2.30 15.62 4.78
N ASN A 169 1.53 14.55 4.97
CA ASN A 169 1.17 13.57 3.93
C ASN A 169 -0.13 13.92 3.19
N THR A 170 -0.75 15.06 3.50
CA THR A 170 -1.97 15.51 2.81
C THR A 170 -1.82 15.57 1.29
N PRO A 171 -0.67 15.98 0.72
CA PRO A 171 -0.48 15.95 -0.74
C PRO A 171 -0.57 14.53 -1.30
N LEU A 172 0.08 13.56 -0.66
CA LEU A 172 0.02 12.15 -1.08
C LEU A 172 -1.40 11.60 -1.02
N GLN A 173 -2.14 11.90 0.05
CA GLN A 173 -3.54 11.50 0.16
C GLN A 173 -4.37 11.99 -1.03
N LYS A 174 -4.27 13.28 -1.39
CA LYS A 174 -4.97 13.86 -2.54
C LYS A 174 -4.57 13.23 -3.87
N LEU A 175 -3.30 12.84 -4.00
CA LEU A 175 -2.82 12.15 -5.21
C LEU A 175 -3.41 10.75 -5.31
N ILE A 176 -3.49 10.03 -4.20
CA ILE A 176 -4.13 8.70 -4.15
C ILE A 176 -5.62 8.83 -4.49
N GLU A 177 -6.35 9.75 -3.86
CA GLU A 177 -7.77 10.00 -4.13
C GLU A 177 -8.03 10.32 -5.62
N LYS A 178 -7.11 11.03 -6.26
CA LYS A 178 -7.20 11.34 -7.70
C LYS A 178 -6.81 10.16 -8.59
N ALA A 179 -5.86 9.35 -8.18
CA ALA A 179 -5.36 8.22 -8.96
C ALA A 179 -6.27 6.99 -8.83
N VAL A 180 -6.83 6.77 -7.65
CA VAL A 180 -7.79 5.71 -7.34
C VAL A 180 -9.15 6.39 -7.14
N ASP A 181 -9.77 6.77 -8.24
CA ASP A 181 -11.11 7.38 -8.28
C ASP A 181 -12.21 6.30 -8.25
N GLN A 182 -13.47 6.75 -8.27
CA GLN A 182 -14.62 5.84 -8.21
C GLN A 182 -14.60 4.81 -9.35
N ALA A 183 -14.17 5.19 -10.56
CA ALA A 183 -14.11 4.26 -11.70
C ALA A 183 -13.10 3.12 -11.43
N VAL A 184 -11.94 3.43 -10.88
CA VAL A 184 -10.95 2.39 -10.48
C VAL A 184 -11.54 1.46 -9.41
N LEU A 185 -12.27 2.01 -8.43
CA LEU A 185 -12.89 1.19 -7.38
C LEU A 185 -14.00 0.30 -7.95
N ASP A 186 -14.81 0.82 -8.86
CA ASP A 186 -15.85 0.05 -9.53
C ASP A 186 -15.27 -1.09 -10.37
N ASP A 187 -14.18 -0.84 -11.09
CA ASP A 187 -13.49 -1.87 -11.88
C ASP A 187 -12.83 -2.94 -11.00
N ILE A 188 -12.23 -2.54 -9.85
CA ILE A 188 -11.73 -3.49 -8.85
C ILE A 188 -12.87 -4.36 -8.32
N ALA A 189 -14.01 -3.77 -7.98
CA ALA A 189 -15.18 -4.51 -7.51
C ALA A 189 -15.67 -5.50 -8.57
N HIS A 190 -15.66 -5.10 -9.84
CA HIS A 190 -16.05 -5.97 -10.95
C HIS A 190 -15.09 -7.16 -11.11
N GLU A 191 -13.77 -6.95 -11.00
CA GLU A 191 -12.80 -8.05 -11.03
C GLU A 191 -12.95 -8.97 -9.81
N TYR A 192 -13.25 -8.42 -8.63
CA TYR A 192 -13.56 -9.19 -7.43
C TYR A 192 -14.78 -10.12 -7.63
N GLU A 193 -15.84 -9.62 -8.28
CA GLU A 193 -17.02 -10.43 -8.61
C GLU A 193 -16.70 -11.59 -9.55
N LYS A 194 -15.68 -11.49 -10.39
CA LYS A 194 -15.18 -12.56 -11.25
C LYS A 194 -14.31 -13.59 -10.52
N GLY A 195 -14.05 -13.37 -9.24
CA GLY A 195 -13.23 -14.26 -8.40
C GLY A 195 -11.75 -13.85 -8.33
N CYS A 196 -11.39 -12.61 -8.65
CA CYS A 196 -10.08 -12.04 -8.35
C CYS A 196 -10.04 -11.46 -6.92
N CYS A 197 -8.86 -11.34 -6.28
CA CYS A 197 -8.68 -10.85 -4.90
C CYS A 197 -7.59 -9.77 -4.81
#